data_1e739819f05b75dfb9e004a6342b8e2e
#
_entry.id   1e739819f05b75dfb9e004a6342b8e2e
#
_cell.length_a   1.000
_cell.length_b   1.000
_cell.length_c   1.000
_cell.angle_alpha   90.00
_cell.angle_beta   90.00
_cell.angle_gamma   90.00
#
_symmetry.space_group_name_H-M   'P 1'
#
loop_
_entity.id
_entity.type
_entity.pdbx_description
1 polymer ?
#
loop_
_entity_poly.entity_id
_entity_poly.type
_entity_poly.pdbx_seq_one_letter_code
_entity_poly.pdbx_strand_id
1 'polypeptide(L)'
;MFDKFLESRKAACKALAEKLQESFSYVGILGSHVLSSAIRVNRKTSSVGELPESDCGFVIKLNDGGIFYEYSLDDIGEDTDALAEKIIKEIKLGKLLECRAVSIEAVPSGSLEKHFERETDTNNYSDAQLLEFCTGVKDKILAADKRIINALCMLRIFEVNKMFVGVNRTLTQHYAWINGYAIAVMRE
;
A
#
# COMPACT_ATOMS: atom_id res chain seq x y z
N MET A 1 1.72 -10.98 -9.43
CA MET A 1 2.99 -10.43 -10.05
C MET A 1 3.27 -9.08 -9.39
N PHE A 2 4.50 -8.85 -8.93
CA PHE A 2 4.87 -7.59 -8.27
C PHE A 2 4.68 -6.38 -9.21
N ASP A 3 4.37 -5.23 -8.63
CA ASP A 3 4.02 -4.01 -9.33
C ASP A 3 5.16 -3.46 -10.20
N LYS A 4 4.86 -3.12 -11.46
CA LYS A 4 5.84 -2.64 -12.43
C LYS A 4 6.34 -1.23 -12.11
N PHE A 5 5.51 -0.37 -11.52
CA PHE A 5 5.91 0.98 -11.13
C PHE A 5 6.95 0.91 -10.03
N LEU A 6 6.67 0.21 -8.92
CA LEU A 6 7.63 0.04 -7.84
C LEU A 6 8.92 -0.64 -8.30
N GLU A 7 8.82 -1.67 -9.14
CA GLU A 7 10.01 -2.34 -9.70
C GLU A 7 10.87 -1.37 -10.53
N SER A 8 10.24 -0.49 -11.32
CA SER A 8 10.96 0.52 -12.11
C SER A 8 11.70 1.56 -11.26
N ARG A 9 11.28 1.77 -10.01
CA ARG A 9 11.90 2.72 -9.05
C ARG A 9 12.94 2.10 -8.14
N LYS A 10 13.12 0.79 -8.18
CA LYS A 10 14.02 0.04 -7.31
C LYS A 10 15.47 0.53 -7.38
N ALA A 11 15.98 0.78 -8.59
CA ALA A 11 17.33 1.27 -8.79
C ALA A 11 17.52 2.69 -8.22
N ALA A 12 16.57 3.59 -8.49
CA ALA A 12 16.58 4.95 -7.97
C ALA A 12 16.48 4.96 -6.43
N CYS A 13 15.64 4.10 -5.83
CA CYS A 13 15.57 3.95 -4.38
C CYS A 13 16.91 3.49 -3.78
N LYS A 14 17.61 2.55 -4.43
CA LYS A 14 18.95 2.11 -3.96
C LYS A 14 19.95 3.25 -4.00
N ALA A 15 20.06 3.97 -5.12
CA ALA A 15 20.97 5.11 -5.26
C ALA A 15 20.67 6.21 -4.23
N LEU A 16 19.39 6.54 -4.04
CA LEU A 16 18.98 7.53 -3.05
C LEU A 16 19.31 7.08 -1.62
N ALA A 17 19.09 5.81 -1.28
CA ALA A 17 19.43 5.29 0.04
C ALA A 17 20.92 5.35 0.33
N GLU A 18 21.78 4.99 -0.64
CA GLU A 18 23.23 5.08 -0.54
C GLU A 18 23.68 6.53 -0.31
N LYS A 19 23.14 7.48 -1.06
CA LYS A 19 23.47 8.90 -0.93
C LYS A 19 23.04 9.48 0.43
N LEU A 20 21.84 9.18 0.88
CA LEU A 20 21.33 9.64 2.17
C LEU A 20 22.11 9.03 3.35
N GLN A 21 22.65 7.81 3.20
CA GLN A 21 23.45 7.14 4.23
C GLN A 21 24.75 7.90 4.54
N GLU A 22 25.25 8.76 3.65
CA GLU A 22 26.40 9.62 3.92
C GLU A 22 26.12 10.65 5.05
N SER A 23 24.83 10.99 5.24
CA SER A 23 24.40 12.02 6.21
C SER A 23 23.56 11.48 7.37
N PHE A 24 23.03 10.26 7.27
CA PHE A 24 22.15 9.67 8.25
C PHE A 24 22.65 8.28 8.69
N SER A 25 22.51 7.97 9.97
CA SER A 25 22.88 6.67 10.54
C SER A 25 21.94 5.54 10.12
N TYR A 26 20.72 5.87 9.72
CA TYR A 26 19.74 4.93 9.19
C TYR A 26 18.97 5.56 8.03
N VAL A 27 18.78 4.78 6.98
CA VAL A 27 17.95 5.10 5.82
C VAL A 27 17.10 3.89 5.47
N GLY A 28 15.79 4.11 5.36
CA GLY A 28 14.84 3.13 4.86
C GLY A 28 13.82 3.79 3.95
N ILE A 29 13.66 3.29 2.73
CA ILE A 29 12.70 3.78 1.76
C ILE A 29 11.60 2.74 1.62
N LEU A 30 10.38 3.09 1.95
CA LEU A 30 9.21 2.27 1.77
C LEU A 30 8.41 2.82 0.58
N GLY A 31 8.35 2.06 -0.52
CA GLY A 31 7.40 2.27 -1.61
C GLY A 31 6.15 1.44 -1.38
N SER A 32 4.99 1.99 -1.64
CA SER A 32 3.73 1.26 -1.64
C SER A 32 2.88 1.63 -2.84
N HIS A 33 2.18 0.63 -3.39
CA HIS A 33 1.15 0.81 -4.39
C HIS A 33 -0.03 -0.08 -4.02
N VAL A 34 -1.10 0.55 -3.60
CA VAL A 34 -2.35 -0.09 -3.19
C VAL A 34 -3.40 0.19 -4.25
N LEU A 35 -3.91 -0.87 -4.85
CA LEU A 35 -5.08 -0.82 -5.72
C LEU A 35 -6.27 -1.35 -4.94
N SER A 36 -7.37 -0.61 -4.96
CA SER A 36 -8.58 -1.02 -4.27
C SER A 36 -9.80 -0.78 -5.12
N SER A 37 -10.72 -1.74 -5.12
CA SER A 37 -11.98 -1.64 -5.84
C SER A 37 -13.13 -2.25 -5.04
N ALA A 38 -14.34 -1.87 -5.38
CA ALA A 38 -15.54 -2.44 -4.80
C ALA A 38 -16.56 -2.84 -5.87
N ILE A 39 -17.19 -3.98 -5.62
CA ILE A 39 -18.37 -4.43 -6.33
C ILE A 39 -19.54 -4.29 -5.36
N ARG A 40 -20.54 -3.55 -5.76
CA ARG A 40 -21.74 -3.31 -4.95
C ARG A 40 -22.99 -3.63 -5.76
N VAL A 41 -23.85 -4.48 -5.21
CA VAL A 41 -25.11 -4.86 -5.81
C VAL A 41 -26.22 -4.69 -4.79
N ASN A 42 -27.26 -3.95 -5.16
CA ASN A 42 -28.49 -3.87 -4.38
C ASN A 42 -29.70 -4.17 -5.28
N ARG A 43 -30.93 -4.03 -4.75
CA ARG A 43 -32.16 -4.34 -5.50
C ARG A 43 -32.31 -3.52 -6.79
N LYS A 44 -31.77 -2.30 -6.85
CA LYS A 44 -32.00 -1.36 -7.96
C LYS A 44 -30.77 -1.14 -8.84
N THR A 45 -29.59 -1.26 -8.25
CA THR A 45 -28.34 -0.85 -8.91
C THR A 45 -27.24 -1.86 -8.68
N SER A 46 -26.33 -1.92 -9.62
CA SER A 46 -25.03 -2.57 -9.47
C SER A 46 -23.94 -1.60 -9.92
N SER A 47 -22.79 -1.65 -9.28
CA SER A 47 -21.64 -0.84 -9.63
C SER A 47 -20.33 -1.58 -9.35
N VAL A 48 -19.33 -1.28 -10.18
CA VAL A 48 -17.92 -1.61 -9.97
C VAL A 48 -17.17 -0.29 -10.01
N GLY A 49 -16.27 -0.06 -9.08
CA GLY A 49 -15.51 1.18 -9.03
C GLY A 49 -14.35 1.12 -8.07
N GLU A 50 -13.41 2.03 -8.26
CA GLU A 50 -12.28 2.23 -7.39
C GLU A 50 -12.70 2.76 -6.02
N LEU A 51 -11.96 2.38 -4.98
CA LEU A 51 -12.15 2.87 -3.62
C LEU A 51 -11.12 3.97 -3.29
N PRO A 52 -11.46 4.87 -2.35
CA PRO A 52 -10.55 5.94 -1.92
C PRO A 52 -9.26 5.43 -1.25
N GLU A 53 -9.20 4.16 -0.89
CA GLU A 53 -8.04 3.52 -0.28
C GLU A 53 -6.96 3.13 -1.29
N SER A 54 -7.16 3.35 -2.59
CA SER A 54 -6.09 3.27 -3.60
C SER A 54 -5.08 4.38 -3.33
N ASP A 55 -3.81 4.01 -3.22
CA ASP A 55 -2.72 4.93 -2.88
C ASP A 55 -1.40 4.45 -3.48
N CYS A 56 -0.55 5.41 -3.87
CA CYS A 56 0.77 5.12 -4.43
C CYS A 56 1.77 6.18 -4.00
N GLY A 57 2.95 5.76 -3.56
CA GLY A 57 4.00 6.70 -3.17
C GLY A 57 5.11 6.06 -2.35
N PHE A 58 5.98 6.93 -1.82
CA PHE A 58 7.18 6.56 -1.07
C PHE A 58 7.26 7.32 0.25
N VAL A 59 7.69 6.61 1.29
CA VAL A 59 8.06 7.20 2.58
C VAL A 59 9.52 6.88 2.86
N ILE A 60 10.31 7.92 3.02
CA ILE A 60 11.72 7.82 3.37
C ILE A 60 11.84 8.05 4.88
N LYS A 61 12.35 7.05 5.59
CA LYS A 61 12.63 7.10 7.02
C LYS A 61 14.11 7.29 7.25
N LEU A 62 14.46 8.29 8.02
CA LEU A 62 15.84 8.71 8.27
C LEU A 62 16.07 8.84 9.78
N ASN A 63 17.29 8.52 10.23
CA ASN A 63 17.74 8.82 11.59
C ASN A 63 19.15 9.39 11.56
N ASP A 64 19.39 10.46 12.30
CA ASP A 64 20.71 11.12 12.37
C ASP A 64 21.53 10.70 13.59
N GLY A 65 21.16 9.62 14.26
CA GLY A 65 21.74 9.14 15.51
C GLY A 65 20.93 9.54 16.75
N GLY A 66 19.88 10.35 16.59
CA GLY A 66 19.05 10.81 17.69
C GLY A 66 17.59 11.04 17.32
N ILE A 67 17.33 11.60 16.15
CA ILE A 67 15.98 12.00 15.74
C ILE A 67 15.56 11.19 14.51
N PHE A 68 14.30 10.74 14.52
CA PHE A 68 13.65 10.14 13.38
C PHE A 68 12.95 11.20 12.53
N TYR A 69 13.15 11.11 11.23
CA TYR A 69 12.49 11.93 10.22
C TYR A 69 11.74 11.04 9.25
N GLU A 70 10.59 11.50 8.79
CA GLU A 70 9.85 10.89 7.69
C GLU A 70 9.65 11.94 6.59
N TYR A 71 9.92 11.53 5.36
CA TYR A 71 9.76 12.36 4.18
C TYR A 71 8.92 11.59 3.15
N SER A 72 7.79 12.15 2.75
CA SER A 72 6.84 11.49 1.83
C SER A 72 6.93 12.09 0.43
N LEU A 73 6.82 11.24 -0.57
CA LEU A 73 6.91 11.57 -1.99
C LEU A 73 5.89 10.73 -2.78
N ASP A 74 5.30 11.31 -3.81
CA ASP A 74 4.46 10.57 -4.75
C ASP A 74 5.31 9.70 -5.69
N ASP A 75 6.51 10.16 -6.05
CA ASP A 75 7.44 9.43 -6.91
C ASP A 75 8.90 9.76 -6.59
N ILE A 76 9.80 8.81 -6.83
CA ILE A 76 11.26 9.00 -6.82
C ILE A 76 11.73 9.06 -8.27
N GLY A 77 12.08 10.27 -8.71
CA GLY A 77 12.59 10.52 -10.06
C GLY A 77 13.99 9.95 -10.30
N GLU A 78 14.53 10.19 -11.48
CA GLU A 78 15.87 9.73 -11.88
C GLU A 78 17.00 10.53 -11.23
N ASP A 79 16.78 11.83 -10.93
CA ASP A 79 17.77 12.71 -10.29
C ASP A 79 17.77 12.51 -8.77
N THR A 80 18.37 11.41 -8.34
CA THR A 80 18.46 11.03 -6.93
C THR A 80 19.45 11.91 -6.14
N ASP A 81 20.43 12.53 -6.78
CA ASP A 81 21.39 13.43 -6.14
C ASP A 81 20.72 14.74 -5.73
N ALA A 82 20.02 15.39 -6.65
CA ALA A 82 19.27 16.61 -6.35
C ALA A 82 18.18 16.35 -5.28
N LEU A 83 17.52 15.19 -5.34
CA LEU A 83 16.53 14.80 -4.34
C LEU A 83 17.16 14.61 -2.96
N ALA A 84 18.32 13.94 -2.87
CA ALA A 84 19.04 13.75 -1.61
C ALA A 84 19.46 15.09 -0.99
N GLU A 85 20.01 16.00 -1.79
CA GLU A 85 20.40 17.34 -1.34
C GLU A 85 19.21 18.13 -0.80
N LYS A 86 18.06 18.06 -1.50
CA LYS A 86 16.82 18.69 -1.08
C LYS A 86 16.36 18.16 0.27
N ILE A 87 16.29 16.83 0.45
CA ILE A 87 15.88 16.18 1.69
C ILE A 87 16.80 16.58 2.85
N ILE A 88 18.13 16.51 2.66
CA ILE A 88 19.11 16.88 3.66
C ILE A 88 18.94 18.34 4.08
N LYS A 89 18.73 19.25 3.13
CA LYS A 89 18.51 20.67 3.38
C LYS A 89 17.23 20.92 4.19
N GLU A 90 16.14 20.30 3.80
CA GLU A 90 14.83 20.49 4.47
C GLU A 90 14.87 19.93 5.90
N ILE A 91 15.49 18.78 6.13
CA ILE A 91 15.65 18.20 7.46
C ILE A 91 16.53 19.09 8.35
N LYS A 92 17.63 19.65 7.82
CA LYS A 92 18.47 20.57 8.57
C LYS A 92 17.74 21.84 9.00
N LEU A 93 16.81 22.34 8.17
CA LEU A 93 15.97 23.48 8.51
C LEU A 93 14.92 23.13 9.60
N GLY A 94 14.44 21.90 9.60
CA GLY A 94 13.47 21.39 10.58
C GLY A 94 14.04 21.09 11.97
N LYS A 95 15.37 21.03 12.14
CA LYS A 95 16.06 20.76 13.44
C LYS A 95 15.85 21.81 14.53
N LEU A 96 15.09 22.85 14.27
CA LEU A 96 14.73 23.89 15.26
C LEU A 96 13.66 23.41 16.26
N LEU A 97 13.08 22.24 16.09
CA LEU A 97 12.09 21.67 16.99
C LEU A 97 12.76 20.74 18.01
N GLU A 98 12.44 20.92 19.29
CA GLU A 98 12.85 19.97 20.33
C GLU A 98 12.12 18.64 20.13
N CYS A 99 12.86 17.61 19.72
CA CYS A 99 12.34 16.27 19.52
C CYS A 99 12.98 15.30 20.53
N ARG A 100 12.20 14.26 20.88
CA ARG A 100 12.72 13.19 21.76
C ARG A 100 13.70 12.31 20.96
N ALA A 101 14.89 12.13 21.48
CA ALA A 101 15.86 11.20 20.89
C ALA A 101 15.35 9.75 20.89
N VAL A 102 15.53 9.06 19.78
CA VAL A 102 15.18 7.64 19.60
C VAL A 102 16.42 6.88 19.19
N SER A 103 16.81 5.90 19.99
CA SER A 103 17.88 4.97 19.65
C SER A 103 17.38 3.91 18.69
N ILE A 104 18.13 3.62 17.63
CA ILE A 104 17.89 2.50 16.73
C ILE A 104 18.98 1.45 16.98
N GLU A 105 18.54 0.18 17.07
CA GLU A 105 19.48 -0.94 17.04
C GLU A 105 20.22 -1.00 15.71
N ALA A 106 21.49 -1.40 15.75
CA ALA A 106 22.30 -1.53 14.56
C ALA A 106 21.67 -2.47 13.54
N VAL A 107 21.52 -2.00 12.30
CA VAL A 107 21.03 -2.85 11.21
C VAL A 107 22.06 -3.96 10.95
N PRO A 108 21.68 -5.24 10.89
CA PRO A 108 22.60 -6.33 10.60
C PRO A 108 23.38 -6.09 9.30
N SER A 109 24.68 -6.36 9.30
CA SER A 109 25.63 -6.06 8.21
C SER A 109 25.48 -6.92 6.95
N GLY A 110 24.65 -7.95 6.96
CA GLY A 110 24.44 -8.84 5.80
C GLY A 110 23.55 -8.24 4.72
N SER A 111 23.91 -8.44 3.46
CA SER A 111 23.03 -8.10 2.33
C SER A 111 21.86 -9.07 2.27
N LEU A 112 20.64 -8.55 2.07
CA LEU A 112 19.43 -9.33 1.93
C LEU A 112 18.56 -8.77 0.79
N GLU A 113 18.31 -9.62 -0.19
CA GLU A 113 17.29 -9.36 -1.20
C GLU A 113 16.25 -10.49 -1.16
N LYS A 114 14.98 -10.16 -0.94
CA LYS A 114 13.91 -11.16 -0.80
C LYS A 114 12.60 -10.63 -1.37
N HIS A 115 11.94 -11.52 -2.10
CA HIS A 115 10.57 -11.32 -2.58
C HIS A 115 9.61 -12.21 -1.80
N PHE A 116 8.49 -11.64 -1.38
CA PHE A 116 7.41 -12.34 -0.69
C PHE A 116 6.15 -12.25 -1.54
N GLU A 117 5.66 -13.40 -1.94
CA GLU A 117 4.40 -13.53 -2.67
C GLU A 117 3.51 -14.53 -1.94
N ARG A 118 2.22 -14.30 -1.98
CA ARG A 118 1.25 -15.22 -1.39
C ARG A 118 1.15 -16.48 -2.24
N GLU A 119 1.07 -17.65 -1.61
CA GLU A 119 0.90 -18.93 -2.31
C GLU A 119 -0.47 -19.03 -3.00
N THR A 120 -1.48 -18.38 -2.43
CA THR A 120 -2.84 -18.37 -2.98
C THR A 120 -3.13 -17.02 -3.63
N ASP A 121 -3.32 -17.01 -4.92
CA ASP A 121 -3.77 -15.84 -5.65
C ASP A 121 -5.29 -15.67 -5.46
N THR A 122 -5.67 -14.51 -4.90
CA THR A 122 -7.09 -14.15 -4.70
C THR A 122 -7.68 -13.40 -5.90
N ASN A 123 -6.87 -13.05 -6.91
CA ASN A 123 -7.28 -12.29 -8.08
C ASN A 123 -7.71 -13.18 -9.28
N ASN A 124 -8.05 -14.44 -9.02
CA ASN A 124 -8.48 -15.38 -10.06
C ASN A 124 -9.92 -15.15 -10.57
N TYR A 125 -10.60 -14.12 -10.08
CA TYR A 125 -11.98 -13.81 -10.46
C TYR A 125 -12.06 -12.49 -11.21
N SER A 126 -12.75 -12.50 -12.36
CA SER A 126 -13.08 -11.27 -13.08
C SER A 126 -14.17 -10.48 -12.36
N ASP A 127 -14.24 -9.17 -12.60
CA ASP A 127 -15.32 -8.32 -12.08
C ASP A 127 -16.71 -8.85 -12.44
N ALA A 128 -16.86 -9.43 -13.64
CA ALA A 128 -18.11 -10.04 -14.08
C ALA A 128 -18.52 -11.23 -13.19
N GLN A 129 -17.57 -12.11 -12.85
CA GLN A 129 -17.82 -13.26 -11.97
C GLN A 129 -18.18 -12.82 -10.54
N LEU A 130 -17.47 -11.80 -10.02
CA LEU A 130 -17.73 -11.26 -8.71
C LEU A 130 -19.07 -10.50 -8.66
N LEU A 131 -19.43 -9.80 -9.73
CA LEU A 131 -20.73 -9.15 -9.89
C LEU A 131 -21.87 -10.17 -9.93
N GLU A 132 -21.70 -11.27 -10.67
CA GLU A 132 -22.65 -12.39 -10.71
C GLU A 132 -22.81 -13.03 -9.32
N PHE A 133 -21.71 -13.27 -8.61
CA PHE A 133 -21.73 -13.76 -7.23
C PHE A 133 -22.53 -12.85 -6.31
N CYS A 134 -22.27 -11.54 -6.30
CA CYS A 134 -23.01 -10.56 -5.50
C CYS A 134 -24.49 -10.52 -5.87
N THR A 135 -24.80 -10.64 -7.15
CA THR A 135 -26.18 -10.70 -7.65
C THR A 135 -26.90 -11.93 -7.11
N GLY A 136 -26.27 -13.10 -7.18
CA GLY A 136 -26.80 -14.33 -6.65
C GLY A 136 -27.03 -14.29 -5.12
N VAL A 137 -26.12 -13.68 -4.36
CA VAL A 137 -26.29 -13.47 -2.92
C VAL A 137 -27.48 -12.55 -2.63
N LYS A 138 -27.57 -11.41 -3.31
CA LYS A 138 -28.68 -10.46 -3.19
C LYS A 138 -30.02 -11.16 -3.49
N ASP A 139 -30.11 -11.95 -4.57
CA ASP A 139 -31.36 -12.61 -4.97
C ASP A 139 -31.78 -13.67 -3.94
N LYS A 140 -30.87 -14.45 -3.40
CA LYS A 140 -31.13 -15.39 -2.32
C LYS A 140 -31.67 -14.71 -1.07
N ILE A 141 -31.11 -13.56 -0.69
CA ILE A 141 -31.57 -12.78 0.46
C ILE A 141 -33.01 -12.28 0.21
N LEU A 142 -33.27 -11.69 -0.97
CA LEU A 142 -34.61 -11.19 -1.30
C LEU A 142 -35.69 -12.28 -1.36
N ALA A 143 -35.29 -13.51 -1.70
CA ALA A 143 -36.20 -14.65 -1.76
C ALA A 143 -36.44 -15.30 -0.39
N ALA A 144 -35.62 -15.03 0.61
CA ALA A 144 -35.70 -15.70 1.91
C ALA A 144 -36.92 -15.31 2.73
N ASP A 145 -37.41 -14.08 2.65
CA ASP A 145 -38.61 -13.61 3.35
C ASP A 145 -39.25 -12.43 2.61
N LYS A 146 -40.58 -12.47 2.45
CA LYS A 146 -41.35 -11.41 1.78
C LYS A 146 -41.28 -10.03 2.45
N ARG A 147 -40.87 -9.97 3.71
CA ARG A 147 -40.67 -8.73 4.45
C ARG A 147 -39.36 -8.04 4.07
N ILE A 148 -38.43 -8.75 3.40
CA ILE A 148 -37.17 -8.15 2.95
C ILE A 148 -37.46 -7.26 1.74
N ILE A 149 -37.31 -5.96 1.94
CA ILE A 149 -37.61 -4.93 0.93
C ILE A 149 -36.38 -4.52 0.13
N ASN A 150 -35.17 -4.75 0.66
CA ASN A 150 -33.90 -4.54 -0.05
C ASN A 150 -32.84 -5.51 0.48
N ALA A 151 -31.88 -5.79 -0.38
CA ALA A 151 -30.65 -6.50 -0.02
C ALA A 151 -29.46 -5.80 -0.67
N LEU A 152 -28.36 -5.71 0.06
CA LEU A 152 -27.08 -5.21 -0.42
C LEU A 152 -26.04 -6.33 -0.29
N CYS A 153 -25.32 -6.60 -1.37
CA CYS A 153 -24.08 -7.36 -1.32
C CYS A 153 -22.94 -6.47 -1.77
N MET A 154 -21.84 -6.45 -1.01
CA MET A 154 -20.65 -5.68 -1.34
C MET A 154 -19.42 -6.54 -1.15
N LEU A 155 -18.52 -6.51 -2.13
CA LEU A 155 -17.15 -7.00 -2.04
C LEU A 155 -16.19 -5.82 -2.16
N ARG A 156 -15.13 -5.84 -1.38
CA ARG A 156 -14.01 -4.93 -1.45
C ARG A 156 -12.76 -5.74 -1.75
N ILE A 157 -12.06 -5.36 -2.78
CA ILE A 157 -10.89 -6.05 -3.30
C ILE A 157 -9.70 -5.13 -3.08
N PHE A 158 -8.63 -5.67 -2.53
CA PHE A 158 -7.39 -4.95 -2.29
C PHE A 158 -6.23 -5.74 -2.86
N GLU A 159 -5.41 -5.06 -3.63
CA GLU A 159 -4.11 -5.54 -4.08
C GLU A 159 -3.04 -4.60 -3.52
N VAL A 160 -2.09 -5.16 -2.80
CA VAL A 160 -1.05 -4.38 -2.11
C VAL A 160 0.31 -4.83 -2.57
N ASN A 161 1.05 -3.87 -3.09
CA ASN A 161 2.45 -4.01 -3.44
C ASN A 161 3.27 -3.12 -2.52
N LYS A 162 4.32 -3.68 -1.92
CA LYS A 162 5.24 -2.96 -1.05
C LYS A 162 6.68 -3.27 -1.42
N MET A 163 7.50 -2.25 -1.37
CA MET A 163 8.93 -2.35 -1.56
C MET A 163 9.64 -1.63 -0.42
N PHE A 164 10.55 -2.30 0.25
CA PHE A 164 11.46 -1.69 1.22
C PHE A 164 12.89 -1.74 0.66
N VAL A 165 13.55 -0.59 0.65
CA VAL A 165 14.94 -0.45 0.25
C VAL A 165 15.70 0.25 1.38
N GLY A 166 16.70 -0.44 1.91
CA GLY A 166 17.75 0.11 2.77
C GLY A 166 19.10 -0.13 2.11
N VAL A 167 20.17 0.33 2.71
CA VAL A 167 21.54 0.23 2.14
C VAL A 167 21.91 -1.22 1.81
N ASN A 168 21.60 -2.17 2.71
CA ASN A 168 21.96 -3.58 2.54
C ASN A 168 20.73 -4.48 2.32
N ARG A 169 19.53 -3.91 2.13
CA ARG A 169 18.31 -4.70 2.08
C ARG A 169 17.35 -4.21 1.01
N THR A 170 16.83 -5.16 0.26
CA THR A 170 15.74 -4.92 -0.67
C THR A 170 14.70 -6.01 -0.46
N LEU A 171 13.54 -5.61 0.01
CA LEU A 171 12.43 -6.51 0.26
C LEU A 171 11.25 -6.06 -0.59
N THR A 172 10.63 -6.99 -1.30
CA THR A 172 9.41 -6.72 -2.07
C THR A 172 8.32 -7.68 -1.63
N GLN A 173 7.09 -7.19 -1.62
CA GLN A 173 5.93 -7.96 -1.19
C GLN A 173 4.74 -7.66 -2.08
N HIS A 174 4.05 -8.72 -2.51
CA HIS A 174 2.77 -8.65 -3.18
C HIS A 174 1.76 -9.55 -2.49
N TYR A 175 0.58 -9.01 -2.18
CA TYR A 175 -0.54 -9.78 -1.66
C TYR A 175 -1.86 -9.09 -2.00
N ALA A 176 -2.92 -9.90 -2.08
CA ALA A 176 -4.27 -9.41 -2.30
C ALA A 176 -5.25 -10.08 -1.33
N TRP A 177 -6.36 -9.41 -1.05
CA TRP A 177 -7.48 -10.00 -0.33
C TRP A 177 -8.80 -9.44 -0.79
N ILE A 178 -9.85 -10.23 -0.59
CA ILE A 178 -11.23 -9.81 -0.79
C ILE A 178 -11.93 -9.92 0.56
N ASN A 179 -12.64 -8.88 0.93
CA ASN A 179 -13.60 -8.93 2.01
C ASN A 179 -14.99 -8.51 1.53
N GLY A 180 -16.02 -8.91 2.25
CA GLY A 180 -17.36 -8.55 1.84
C GLY A 180 -18.38 -8.72 2.94
N TYR A 181 -19.55 -8.15 2.69
CA TYR A 181 -20.71 -8.28 3.55
C TYR A 181 -22.00 -8.27 2.73
N ALA A 182 -23.03 -8.84 3.33
CA ALA A 182 -24.38 -8.78 2.80
C ALA A 182 -25.33 -8.29 3.88
N ILE A 183 -26.25 -7.41 3.50
CA ILE A 183 -27.21 -6.77 4.40
C ILE A 183 -28.61 -7.01 3.85
N ALA A 184 -29.52 -7.48 4.71
CA ALA A 184 -30.95 -7.55 4.45
C ALA A 184 -31.64 -6.35 5.13
N VAL A 185 -32.50 -5.65 4.40
CA VAL A 185 -33.35 -4.58 4.93
C VAL A 185 -34.81 -5.10 4.96
N MET A 186 -35.36 -5.17 6.13
CA MET A 186 -36.70 -5.66 6.35
C MET A 186 -37.68 -4.53 6.73
N ARG A 187 -38.93 -4.74 6.41
CA ARG A 187 -40.04 -3.90 6.87
C ARG A 187 -40.88 -4.70 7.86
N GLU A 188 -41.22 -4.10 8.98
CA GLU A 188 -42.21 -4.60 9.94
C GLU A 188 -43.63 -4.61 9.36
#